data_8f71dc0f26d09e899451f79ee3570991
#
_entry.id   8f71dc0f26d09e899451f79ee3570991
#
_cell.length_a   1.000
_cell.length_b   1.000
_cell.length_c   1.000
_cell.angle_alpha   90.00
_cell.angle_beta   90.00
_cell.angle_gamma   90.00
#
_symmetry.space_group_name_H-M   'P 1'
#
loop_
_entity.id
_entity.type
_entity.pdbx_description
1 polymer ?
#
loop_
_entity_poly.entity_id
_entity_poly.type
_entity_poly.pdbx_seq_one_letter_code
_entity_poly.pdbx_strand_id
1 'polypeptide(L)'
;MFGAGGRAGRRAVAEAVARGHRVTAVVRDPARYPELAALGADLVAGDATDADSVAALAAGHDAAISAVARMDLPSSEFYVAAAEALLDGLGRALVGRMLVVGIGTLLETEPGVRVLDAPGFPDEAREFSLGHAAELEVLRGADTDVDWLMLAPPPVVLDEVAGRTGEYRIGGGTVLADAAGARPFSYADLAVALIDEVERPKHSRELVAVG
;
A
#
# COMPACT_ATOMS: atom_id res chain seq x y z
N MET A 1 2.88 -9.12 -4.76
CA MET A 1 2.95 -7.65 -4.79
C MET A 1 2.02 -7.13 -5.87
N PHE A 2 0.82 -6.67 -5.52
CA PHE A 2 -0.16 -6.08 -6.43
C PHE A 2 0.14 -4.59 -6.63
N GLY A 3 -0.01 -4.08 -7.85
CA GLY A 3 0.38 -2.72 -8.20
C GLY A 3 1.90 -2.49 -8.30
N ALA A 4 2.65 -3.54 -8.61
CA ALA A 4 4.12 -3.54 -8.63
C ALA A 4 4.74 -2.48 -9.56
N GLY A 5 4.06 -2.06 -10.62
CA GLY A 5 4.54 -1.05 -11.58
C GLY A 5 4.40 0.40 -11.11
N GLY A 6 3.68 0.66 -10.00
CA GLY A 6 3.51 1.99 -9.42
C GLY A 6 4.77 2.51 -8.71
N ARG A 7 4.72 3.78 -8.26
CA ARG A 7 5.86 4.42 -7.56
C ARG A 7 6.24 3.68 -6.29
N ALA A 8 5.29 3.39 -5.42
CA ALA A 8 5.50 2.61 -4.20
C ALA A 8 5.82 1.14 -4.53
N GLY A 9 5.03 0.53 -5.44
CA GLY A 9 5.14 -0.88 -5.78
C GLY A 9 6.52 -1.28 -6.29
N ARG A 10 7.09 -0.54 -7.25
CA ARG A 10 8.43 -0.83 -7.79
C ARG A 10 9.52 -0.75 -6.72
N ARG A 11 9.39 0.17 -5.76
CA ARG A 11 10.35 0.31 -4.65
C ARG A 11 10.21 -0.83 -3.65
N ALA A 12 8.98 -1.25 -3.35
CA ALA A 12 8.74 -2.40 -2.49
C ALA A 12 9.23 -3.71 -3.12
N VAL A 13 9.06 -3.91 -4.44
CA VAL A 13 9.65 -5.04 -5.16
C VAL A 13 11.17 -5.02 -5.05
N ALA A 14 11.80 -3.87 -5.32
CA ALA A 14 13.25 -3.74 -5.25
C ALA A 14 13.80 -4.03 -3.85
N GLU A 15 13.17 -3.48 -2.80
CA GLU A 15 13.56 -3.71 -1.41
C GLU A 15 13.40 -5.17 -1.00
N ALA A 16 12.26 -5.80 -1.34
CA ALA A 16 11.99 -7.20 -1.02
C ALA A 16 13.01 -8.13 -1.70
N VAL A 17 13.28 -7.95 -3.00
CA VAL A 17 14.29 -8.74 -3.72
C VAL A 17 15.69 -8.53 -3.14
N ALA A 18 16.06 -7.28 -2.83
CA ALA A 18 17.35 -6.97 -2.22
C ALA A 18 17.55 -7.64 -0.85
N ARG A 19 16.46 -7.92 -0.13
CA ARG A 19 16.49 -8.69 1.13
C ARG A 19 16.40 -10.21 0.94
N GLY A 20 16.34 -10.69 -0.30
CA GLY A 20 16.33 -12.12 -0.62
C GLY A 20 14.94 -12.76 -0.64
N HIS A 21 13.87 -11.98 -0.62
CA HIS A 21 12.52 -12.52 -0.80
C HIS A 21 12.26 -12.93 -2.24
N ARG A 22 11.48 -14.02 -2.42
CA ARG A 22 10.88 -14.36 -3.71
C ARG A 22 9.65 -13.50 -3.91
N VAL A 23 9.65 -12.69 -4.96
CA VAL A 23 8.61 -11.70 -5.22
C VAL A 23 7.87 -12.01 -6.52
N THR A 24 6.55 -12.19 -6.44
CA THR A 24 5.66 -12.16 -7.60
C THR A 24 5.16 -10.72 -7.78
N ALA A 25 5.64 -10.06 -8.83
CA ALA A 25 5.28 -8.68 -9.17
C ALA A 25 4.07 -8.69 -10.11
N VAL A 26 2.90 -8.35 -9.57
CA VAL A 26 1.63 -8.38 -10.29
C VAL A 26 1.33 -7.02 -10.88
N VAL A 27 1.17 -6.98 -12.21
CA VAL A 27 0.78 -5.80 -12.98
C VAL A 27 -0.26 -6.19 -14.03
N ARG A 28 -1.03 -5.24 -14.56
CA ARG A 28 -2.04 -5.53 -15.60
C ARG A 28 -1.40 -5.87 -16.96
N ASP A 29 -0.31 -5.22 -17.28
CA ASP A 29 0.41 -5.41 -18.54
C ASP A 29 1.92 -5.53 -18.26
N PRO A 30 2.45 -6.78 -18.17
CA PRO A 30 3.88 -7.01 -17.91
C PRO A 30 4.82 -6.40 -18.94
N ALA A 31 4.40 -6.26 -20.19
CA ALA A 31 5.25 -5.71 -21.24
C ALA A 31 5.67 -4.25 -20.98
N ARG A 32 4.95 -3.54 -20.12
CA ARG A 32 5.24 -2.15 -19.72
C ARG A 32 6.28 -2.01 -18.61
N TYR A 33 6.67 -3.11 -17.96
CA TYR A 33 7.50 -3.09 -16.75
C TYR A 33 8.64 -4.13 -16.78
N PRO A 34 9.40 -4.24 -17.89
CA PRO A 34 10.48 -5.24 -18.01
C PRO A 34 11.57 -5.08 -16.94
N GLU A 35 11.71 -3.88 -16.38
CA GLU A 35 12.65 -3.58 -15.30
C GLU A 35 12.37 -4.37 -14.01
N LEU A 36 11.11 -4.74 -13.73
CA LEU A 36 10.77 -5.54 -12.55
C LEU A 36 11.32 -6.96 -12.66
N ALA A 37 11.26 -7.55 -13.83
CA ALA A 37 11.87 -8.86 -14.08
C ALA A 37 13.41 -8.77 -13.99
N ALA A 38 14.00 -7.67 -14.47
CA ALA A 38 15.45 -7.44 -14.35
C ALA A 38 15.93 -7.30 -12.89
N LEU A 39 15.04 -6.93 -11.96
CA LEU A 39 15.34 -6.95 -10.52
C LEU A 39 15.37 -8.37 -9.93
N GLY A 40 14.87 -9.37 -10.64
CA GLY A 40 14.75 -10.75 -10.15
C GLY A 40 13.37 -11.11 -9.59
N ALA A 41 12.34 -10.30 -9.85
CA ALA A 41 10.98 -10.63 -9.50
C ALA A 41 10.29 -11.46 -10.60
N ASP A 42 9.37 -12.35 -10.21
CA ASP A 42 8.49 -13.06 -11.11
C ASP A 42 7.39 -12.09 -11.59
N LEU A 43 7.57 -11.51 -12.77
CA LEU A 43 6.66 -10.53 -13.34
C LEU A 43 5.48 -11.23 -14.01
N VAL A 44 4.26 -10.97 -13.54
CA VAL A 44 3.04 -11.64 -14.02
C VAL A 44 1.90 -10.67 -14.27
N ALA A 45 1.02 -11.05 -15.20
CA ALA A 45 -0.24 -10.34 -15.41
C ALA A 45 -1.26 -10.75 -14.34
N GLY A 46 -2.02 -9.77 -13.82
CA GLY A 46 -3.11 -10.02 -12.89
C GLY A 46 -3.92 -8.78 -12.60
N ASP A 47 -5.12 -9.02 -12.08
CA ASP A 47 -6.05 -7.97 -11.68
C ASP A 47 -6.34 -8.06 -10.18
N ALA A 48 -6.08 -7.00 -9.45
CA ALA A 48 -6.33 -6.91 -8.01
C ALA A 48 -7.82 -6.74 -7.66
N THR A 49 -8.68 -6.50 -8.65
CA THR A 49 -10.13 -6.41 -8.49
C THR A 49 -10.84 -7.74 -8.83
N ASP A 50 -10.08 -8.79 -9.15
CA ASP A 50 -10.56 -10.12 -9.43
C ASP A 50 -10.04 -11.11 -8.38
N ALA A 51 -10.93 -11.59 -7.51
CA ALA A 51 -10.59 -12.50 -6.43
C ALA A 51 -9.99 -13.83 -6.90
N ASP A 52 -10.40 -14.34 -8.06
CA ASP A 52 -9.84 -15.57 -8.63
C ASP A 52 -8.40 -15.33 -9.10
N SER A 53 -8.14 -14.19 -9.74
CA SER A 53 -6.79 -13.76 -10.11
C SER A 53 -5.91 -13.59 -8.86
N VAL A 54 -6.43 -12.94 -7.81
CA VAL A 54 -5.71 -12.76 -6.54
C VAL A 54 -5.37 -14.11 -5.90
N ALA A 55 -6.36 -15.01 -5.77
CA ALA A 55 -6.16 -16.32 -5.16
C ALA A 55 -5.11 -17.16 -5.91
N ALA A 56 -5.18 -17.19 -7.23
CA ALA A 56 -4.24 -17.95 -8.06
C ALA A 56 -2.80 -17.42 -7.93
N LEU A 57 -2.64 -16.08 -7.91
CA LEU A 57 -1.33 -15.41 -7.87
C LEU A 57 -0.73 -15.34 -6.46
N ALA A 58 -1.55 -15.41 -5.42
CA ALA A 58 -1.10 -15.38 -4.03
C ALA A 58 -0.76 -16.76 -3.46
N ALA A 59 -1.17 -17.84 -4.12
CA ALA A 59 -0.94 -19.18 -3.64
C ALA A 59 0.55 -19.47 -3.37
N GLY A 60 0.85 -19.96 -2.16
CA GLY A 60 2.21 -20.31 -1.73
C GLY A 60 3.08 -19.11 -1.36
N HIS A 61 2.50 -17.94 -1.12
CA HIS A 61 3.18 -16.77 -0.58
C HIS A 61 2.83 -16.59 0.91
N ASP A 62 3.75 -16.00 1.67
CA ASP A 62 3.60 -15.76 3.10
C ASP A 62 2.85 -14.43 3.38
N ALA A 63 2.98 -13.46 2.47
CA ALA A 63 2.36 -12.15 2.62
C ALA A 63 2.04 -11.52 1.25
N ALA A 64 1.11 -10.57 1.25
CA ALA A 64 0.77 -9.73 0.12
C ALA A 64 0.98 -8.25 0.44
N ILE A 65 1.37 -7.47 -0.57
CA ILE A 65 1.39 -6.01 -0.48
C ILE A 65 0.54 -5.45 -1.62
N SER A 66 -0.39 -4.56 -1.28
CA SER A 66 -1.20 -3.79 -2.22
C SER A 66 -0.67 -2.36 -2.33
N ALA A 67 -0.22 -1.99 -3.53
CA ALA A 67 0.10 -0.62 -3.91
C ALA A 67 -0.65 -0.25 -5.20
N VAL A 68 -1.88 -0.72 -5.30
CA VAL A 68 -2.72 -0.51 -6.49
C VAL A 68 -3.23 0.93 -6.54
N ALA A 69 -3.32 1.47 -7.74
CA ALA A 69 -3.96 2.75 -8.00
C ALA A 69 -4.50 2.81 -9.43
N ARG A 70 -5.63 3.46 -9.62
CA ARG A 70 -6.20 3.78 -10.93
C ARG A 70 -6.75 5.20 -10.91
N MET A 71 -6.46 5.93 -12.01
CA MET A 71 -6.93 7.31 -12.21
C MET A 71 -7.97 7.39 -13.34
N ASP A 72 -8.28 6.28 -13.98
CA ASP A 72 -9.18 6.14 -15.12
C ASP A 72 -10.54 5.54 -14.74
N LEU A 73 -10.75 5.28 -13.46
CA LEU A 73 -12.01 4.79 -12.86
C LEU A 73 -12.38 5.67 -11.65
N PRO A 74 -13.66 5.72 -11.28
CA PRO A 74 -14.07 6.31 -10.00
C PRO A 74 -13.31 5.64 -8.85
N SER A 75 -12.64 6.46 -8.03
CA SER A 75 -11.74 5.95 -6.99
C SER A 75 -12.44 5.05 -5.98
N SER A 76 -13.64 5.44 -5.53
CA SER A 76 -14.38 4.62 -4.54
C SER A 76 -14.75 3.25 -5.10
N GLU A 77 -15.19 3.16 -6.35
CA GLU A 77 -15.52 1.89 -6.98
C GLU A 77 -14.29 0.99 -7.09
N PHE A 78 -13.17 1.55 -7.54
CA PHE A 78 -11.94 0.80 -7.72
C PHE A 78 -11.36 0.29 -6.40
N TYR A 79 -11.24 1.15 -5.38
CA TYR A 79 -10.60 0.76 -4.13
C TYR A 79 -11.45 -0.21 -3.30
N VAL A 80 -12.79 -0.07 -3.32
CA VAL A 80 -13.71 -1.03 -2.71
C VAL A 80 -13.57 -2.39 -3.38
N ALA A 81 -13.69 -2.46 -4.72
CA ALA A 81 -13.57 -3.71 -5.46
C ALA A 81 -12.20 -4.39 -5.24
N ALA A 82 -11.12 -3.60 -5.20
CA ALA A 82 -9.78 -4.14 -4.95
C ALA A 82 -9.64 -4.68 -3.53
N ALA A 83 -10.14 -3.96 -2.50
CA ALA A 83 -10.07 -4.43 -1.11
C ALA A 83 -10.87 -5.73 -0.92
N GLU A 84 -12.09 -5.81 -1.44
CA GLU A 84 -12.93 -7.00 -1.37
C GLU A 84 -12.28 -8.20 -2.06
N ALA A 85 -11.79 -8.01 -3.29
CA ALA A 85 -11.14 -9.07 -4.07
C ALA A 85 -9.80 -9.52 -3.43
N LEU A 86 -9.03 -8.60 -2.88
CA LEU A 86 -7.79 -8.94 -2.17
C LEU A 86 -8.08 -9.74 -0.91
N LEU A 87 -9.04 -9.32 -0.08
CA LEU A 87 -9.38 -10.07 1.15
C LEU A 87 -9.91 -11.46 0.84
N ASP A 88 -10.84 -11.60 -0.11
CA ASP A 88 -11.38 -12.92 -0.52
C ASP A 88 -10.29 -13.79 -1.14
N GLY A 89 -9.56 -13.28 -2.13
CA GLY A 89 -8.53 -14.04 -2.82
C GLY A 89 -7.37 -14.47 -1.92
N LEU A 90 -6.91 -13.59 -1.01
CA LEU A 90 -5.85 -13.93 -0.04
C LEU A 90 -6.33 -14.95 0.98
N GLY A 91 -7.57 -14.83 1.48
CA GLY A 91 -8.17 -15.82 2.37
C GLY A 91 -8.24 -17.20 1.73
N ARG A 92 -8.67 -17.27 0.47
CA ARG A 92 -8.72 -18.53 -0.32
C ARG A 92 -7.33 -19.10 -0.60
N ALA A 93 -6.33 -18.23 -0.77
CA ALA A 93 -4.92 -18.63 -0.94
C ALA A 93 -4.21 -18.98 0.38
N LEU A 94 -4.88 -18.82 1.52
CA LEU A 94 -4.31 -19.00 2.86
C LEU A 94 -3.12 -18.06 3.16
N VAL A 95 -3.15 -16.86 2.59
CA VAL A 95 -2.17 -15.80 2.85
C VAL A 95 -2.69 -14.93 3.98
N GLY A 96 -2.15 -15.11 5.17
CA GLY A 96 -2.65 -14.48 6.40
C GLY A 96 -2.18 -13.04 6.64
N ARG A 97 -1.31 -12.45 5.80
CA ARG A 97 -0.79 -11.10 6.00
C ARG A 97 -0.93 -10.24 4.76
N MET A 98 -1.49 -9.02 4.90
CA MET A 98 -1.62 -8.04 3.82
C MET A 98 -1.19 -6.65 4.28
N LEU A 99 -0.27 -6.03 3.56
CA LEU A 99 0.10 -4.62 3.70
C LEU A 99 -0.58 -3.81 2.60
N VAL A 100 -1.13 -2.67 2.96
CA VAL A 100 -1.77 -1.74 2.02
C VAL A 100 -1.03 -0.41 2.07
N VAL A 101 -0.65 0.09 0.91
CA VAL A 101 -0.14 1.46 0.79
C VAL A 101 -1.33 2.41 0.80
N GLY A 102 -1.54 3.06 1.94
CA GLY A 102 -2.56 4.08 2.11
C GLY A 102 -2.07 5.48 1.73
N ILE A 103 -2.81 6.48 2.19
CA ILE A 103 -2.48 7.89 1.97
C ILE A 103 -2.63 8.70 3.25
N GLY A 104 -1.80 9.73 3.41
CA GLY A 104 -1.77 10.56 4.61
C GLY A 104 -3.01 11.43 4.81
N THR A 105 -3.85 11.60 3.79
CA THR A 105 -5.10 12.37 3.91
C THR A 105 -6.17 11.68 4.77
N LEU A 106 -5.98 10.38 5.08
CA LEU A 106 -6.83 9.63 6.02
C LEU A 106 -6.40 9.80 7.47
N LEU A 107 -5.18 10.28 7.73
CA LEU A 107 -4.68 10.50 9.08
C LEU A 107 -5.39 11.69 9.73
N GLU A 108 -5.50 11.63 11.05
CA GLU A 108 -6.09 12.71 11.84
C GLU A 108 -5.06 13.80 12.13
N THR A 109 -5.47 15.05 12.03
CA THR A 109 -4.72 16.22 12.52
C THR A 109 -5.04 16.53 13.98
N GLU A 110 -6.30 16.29 14.35
CA GLU A 110 -6.86 16.37 15.69
C GLU A 110 -7.84 15.21 15.89
N PRO A 111 -8.17 14.81 17.10
CA PRO A 111 -9.09 13.69 17.34
C PRO A 111 -10.40 13.81 16.54
N GLY A 112 -10.66 12.86 15.65
CA GLY A 112 -11.83 12.79 14.80
C GLY A 112 -11.81 13.72 13.57
N VAL A 113 -10.73 14.45 13.29
CA VAL A 113 -10.61 15.34 12.13
C VAL A 113 -9.48 14.85 11.22
N ARG A 114 -9.84 14.23 10.10
CA ARG A 114 -8.85 13.78 9.11
C ARG A 114 -8.34 14.96 8.27
N VAL A 115 -7.15 14.81 7.71
CA VAL A 115 -6.59 15.80 6.77
C VAL A 115 -7.58 16.11 5.63
N LEU A 116 -8.25 15.10 5.08
CA LEU A 116 -9.22 15.28 3.98
C LEU A 116 -10.50 16.06 4.40
N ASP A 117 -10.80 16.11 5.70
CA ASP A 117 -11.97 16.81 6.24
C ASP A 117 -11.66 18.29 6.62
N ALA A 118 -10.39 18.69 6.52
CA ALA A 118 -9.95 20.04 6.86
C ALA A 118 -10.58 21.09 5.93
N PRO A 119 -10.90 22.30 6.46
CA PRO A 119 -11.35 23.41 5.64
C PRO A 119 -10.35 23.74 4.52
N GLY A 120 -10.82 23.89 3.29
CA GLY A 120 -9.96 24.20 2.14
C GLY A 120 -9.19 22.99 1.56
N PHE A 121 -9.53 21.77 1.95
CA PHE A 121 -8.94 20.59 1.32
C PHE A 121 -9.25 20.59 -0.19
N PRO A 122 -8.23 20.39 -1.06
CA PRO A 122 -8.39 20.49 -2.52
C PRO A 122 -9.42 19.51 -3.09
N ASP A 123 -10.35 20.00 -3.91
CA ASP A 123 -11.39 19.17 -4.50
C ASP A 123 -10.82 18.10 -5.44
N GLU A 124 -9.72 18.39 -6.16
CA GLU A 124 -9.07 17.45 -7.05
C GLU A 124 -8.50 16.23 -6.29
N ALA A 125 -8.09 16.42 -5.02
CA ALA A 125 -7.58 15.34 -4.19
C ALA A 125 -8.69 14.60 -3.42
N ARG A 126 -9.88 15.18 -3.33
CA ARG A 126 -10.98 14.68 -2.50
C ARG A 126 -11.51 13.33 -2.98
N GLU A 127 -11.77 13.18 -4.27
CA GLU A 127 -12.27 11.92 -4.83
C GLU A 127 -11.29 10.76 -4.58
N PHE A 128 -10.01 11.00 -4.83
CA PHE A 128 -8.96 10.01 -4.57
C PHE A 128 -8.88 9.65 -3.09
N SER A 129 -8.96 10.63 -2.20
CA SER A 129 -8.94 10.43 -0.76
C SER A 129 -10.16 9.68 -0.25
N LEU A 130 -11.34 9.97 -0.79
CA LEU A 130 -12.57 9.25 -0.45
C LEU A 130 -12.54 7.79 -0.93
N GLY A 131 -11.89 7.50 -2.05
CA GLY A 131 -11.66 6.14 -2.50
C GLY A 131 -10.86 5.31 -1.49
N HIS A 132 -9.75 5.84 -1.01
CA HIS A 132 -8.95 5.19 0.06
C HIS A 132 -9.69 5.14 1.41
N ALA A 133 -10.55 6.12 1.71
CA ALA A 133 -11.40 6.05 2.89
C ALA A 133 -12.39 4.88 2.80
N ALA A 134 -13.01 4.68 1.63
CA ALA A 134 -13.91 3.55 1.39
C ALA A 134 -13.16 2.20 1.45
N GLU A 135 -11.94 2.12 0.91
CA GLU A 135 -11.05 0.96 1.08
C GLU A 135 -10.84 0.61 2.56
N LEU A 136 -10.49 1.60 3.37
CA LEU A 136 -10.26 1.41 4.80
C LEU A 136 -11.51 0.92 5.53
N GLU A 137 -12.70 1.40 5.16
CA GLU A 137 -13.97 0.94 5.74
C GLU A 137 -14.26 -0.52 5.35
N VAL A 138 -13.96 -0.95 4.13
CA VAL A 138 -14.03 -2.37 3.72
C VAL A 138 -13.10 -3.22 4.59
N LEU A 139 -11.85 -2.79 4.75
CA LEU A 139 -10.87 -3.51 5.57
C LEU A 139 -11.33 -3.65 7.03
N ARG A 140 -11.86 -2.58 7.61
CA ARG A 140 -12.35 -2.55 9.00
C ARG A 140 -13.59 -3.40 9.23
N GLY A 141 -14.49 -3.41 8.24
CA GLY A 141 -15.76 -4.15 8.32
C GLY A 141 -15.66 -5.63 7.97
N ALA A 142 -14.54 -6.08 7.41
CA ALA A 142 -14.40 -7.43 6.90
C ALA A 142 -14.31 -8.48 8.02
N ASP A 143 -15.11 -9.54 7.89
CA ASP A 143 -14.96 -10.78 8.67
C ASP A 143 -13.94 -11.68 7.93
N THR A 144 -12.68 -11.59 8.30
CA THR A 144 -11.57 -12.23 7.59
C THR A 144 -10.45 -12.63 8.54
N ASP A 145 -9.75 -13.73 8.22
CA ASP A 145 -8.52 -14.12 8.90
C ASP A 145 -7.27 -13.40 8.38
N VAL A 146 -7.41 -12.62 7.30
CA VAL A 146 -6.29 -11.83 6.77
C VAL A 146 -5.96 -10.69 7.74
N ASP A 147 -4.78 -10.72 8.29
CA ASP A 147 -4.24 -9.64 9.12
C ASP A 147 -3.73 -8.51 8.21
N TRP A 148 -4.50 -7.44 8.11
CA TRP A 148 -4.16 -6.30 7.26
C TRP A 148 -3.52 -5.15 8.05
N LEU A 149 -2.67 -4.39 7.39
CA LEU A 149 -2.10 -3.14 7.88
C LEU A 149 -2.07 -2.12 6.74
N MET A 150 -2.63 -0.93 6.98
CA MET A 150 -2.52 0.19 6.04
C MET A 150 -1.46 1.18 6.53
N LEU A 151 -0.38 1.35 5.75
CA LEU A 151 0.65 2.36 6.02
C LEU A 151 0.33 3.62 5.22
N ALA A 152 0.08 4.72 5.93
CA ALA A 152 -0.20 6.03 5.36
C ALA A 152 1.05 6.91 5.41
N PRO A 153 1.69 7.21 4.27
CA PRO A 153 2.78 8.17 4.20
C PRO A 153 2.30 9.60 4.51
N PRO A 154 3.18 10.58 4.71
CA PRO A 154 2.79 11.97 4.94
C PRO A 154 1.83 12.49 3.87
N PRO A 155 0.91 13.42 4.20
CA PRO A 155 -0.07 13.96 3.26
C PRO A 155 0.55 14.98 2.28
N VAL A 156 1.67 14.59 1.68
CA VAL A 156 2.44 15.36 0.70
C VAL A 156 2.90 14.41 -0.43
N VAL A 157 3.34 14.97 -1.54
CA VAL A 157 3.95 14.16 -2.60
C VAL A 157 5.29 13.64 -2.10
N LEU A 158 5.45 12.32 -2.06
CA LEU A 158 6.70 11.70 -1.65
C LEU A 158 7.81 11.94 -2.68
N ASP A 159 9.04 12.00 -2.21
CA ASP A 159 10.20 12.12 -3.08
C ASP A 159 10.42 10.83 -3.88
N GLU A 160 10.42 10.96 -5.22
CA GLU A 160 10.61 9.84 -6.15
C GLU A 160 12.08 9.53 -6.42
N VAL A 161 12.96 10.51 -6.22
CA VAL A 161 14.38 10.41 -6.56
C VAL A 161 15.29 10.26 -5.36
N ALA A 162 14.79 10.62 -4.17
CA ALA A 162 15.54 10.42 -2.93
C ALA A 162 15.87 8.95 -2.73
N GLY A 163 17.13 8.71 -2.39
CA GLY A 163 17.64 7.37 -2.12
C GLY A 163 17.08 6.79 -0.83
N ARG A 164 17.22 5.48 -0.69
CA ARG A 164 16.94 4.73 0.52
C ARG A 164 17.86 5.18 1.66
N THR A 165 17.29 5.62 2.76
CA THR A 165 18.03 5.90 4.01
C THR A 165 17.93 4.74 4.98
N GLY A 166 16.82 4.03 4.97
CA GLY A 166 16.48 2.99 5.93
C GLY A 166 15.94 3.55 7.25
N GLU A 167 15.73 4.86 7.31
CA GLU A 167 15.23 5.56 8.50
C GLU A 167 13.77 5.97 8.27
N TYR A 168 12.91 5.58 9.21
CA TYR A 168 11.50 5.96 9.21
C TYR A 168 10.94 5.87 10.64
N ARG A 169 9.78 6.46 10.86
CA ARG A 169 8.99 6.34 12.09
C ARG A 169 7.61 5.81 11.74
N ILE A 170 7.05 5.00 12.61
CA ILE A 170 5.63 4.63 12.56
C ILE A 170 4.95 5.23 13.78
N GLY A 171 3.80 5.86 13.56
CA GLY A 171 2.90 6.37 14.59
C GLY A 171 1.57 5.64 14.60
N GLY A 172 0.59 6.21 15.28
CA GLY A 172 -0.80 5.77 15.19
C GLY A 172 -1.54 6.39 14.02
N GLY A 173 -2.87 6.55 14.13
CA GLY A 173 -3.73 7.13 13.09
C GLY A 173 -3.63 8.65 12.92
N THR A 174 -2.66 9.34 13.54
CA THR A 174 -2.47 10.78 13.44
C THR A 174 -1.25 11.15 12.60
N VAL A 175 -1.31 12.31 11.95
CA VAL A 175 -0.17 12.83 11.17
C VAL A 175 1.06 12.94 12.07
N LEU A 176 2.18 12.41 11.61
CA LEU A 176 3.45 12.56 12.31
C LEU A 176 3.91 14.00 12.24
N ALA A 177 4.28 14.58 13.38
CA ALA A 177 4.92 15.87 13.39
C ALA A 177 6.30 15.77 12.71
N ASP A 178 6.58 16.69 11.79
CA ASP A 178 7.90 16.80 11.19
C ASP A 178 8.93 17.12 12.25
N ALA A 179 10.02 16.36 12.28
CA ALA A 179 11.19 16.78 13.00
C ALA A 179 11.78 18.01 12.28
N ALA A 180 12.12 19.06 13.03
CA ALA A 180 12.73 20.26 12.47
C ALA A 180 13.97 19.88 11.64
N GLY A 181 13.98 20.19 10.35
CA GLY A 181 15.05 19.82 9.42
C GLY A 181 15.01 18.39 8.90
N ALA A 182 13.90 17.67 9.09
CA ALA A 182 13.73 16.34 8.51
C ALA A 182 13.78 16.39 6.97
N ARG A 183 14.40 15.39 6.39
CA ARG A 183 14.38 15.19 4.93
C ARG A 183 12.99 14.75 4.50
N PRO A 184 12.56 15.08 3.26
CA PRO A 184 11.32 14.55 2.71
C PRO A 184 11.32 13.02 2.75
N PHE A 185 10.21 12.44 3.21
CA PHE A 185 10.03 10.99 3.23
C PHE A 185 9.96 10.44 1.80
N SER A 186 10.68 9.37 1.52
CA SER A 186 10.82 8.81 0.18
C SER A 186 9.98 7.55 -0.04
N TYR A 187 9.69 7.25 -1.31
CA TYR A 187 9.12 5.94 -1.67
C TYR A 187 10.06 4.78 -1.34
N ALA A 188 11.38 5.01 -1.29
CA ALA A 188 12.34 3.98 -0.94
C ALA A 188 12.26 3.65 0.56
N ASP A 189 12.08 4.65 1.43
CA ASP A 189 11.93 4.41 2.86
C ASP A 189 10.54 3.89 3.22
N LEU A 190 9.48 4.27 2.48
CA LEU A 190 8.19 3.61 2.57
C LEU A 190 8.30 2.10 2.25
N ALA A 191 9.09 1.75 1.25
CA ALA A 191 9.34 0.34 0.92
C ALA A 191 10.06 -0.40 2.06
N VAL A 192 11.03 0.24 2.73
CA VAL A 192 11.68 -0.30 3.93
C VAL A 192 10.65 -0.61 5.01
N ALA A 193 9.77 0.36 5.33
CA ALA A 193 8.73 0.19 6.34
C ALA A 193 7.75 -0.96 6.00
N LEU A 194 7.35 -1.06 4.72
CA LEU A 194 6.49 -2.15 4.25
C LEU A 194 7.15 -3.52 4.45
N ILE A 195 8.41 -3.67 4.05
CA ILE A 195 9.08 -4.97 4.16
C ILE A 195 9.42 -5.30 5.62
N ASP A 196 9.77 -4.32 6.45
CA ASP A 196 9.94 -4.54 7.89
C ASP A 196 8.67 -5.07 8.57
N GLU A 197 7.48 -4.58 8.18
CA GLU A 197 6.19 -5.06 8.68
C GLU A 197 5.78 -6.42 8.09
N VAL A 198 6.33 -6.83 6.95
CA VAL A 198 6.21 -8.21 6.46
C VAL A 198 7.10 -9.14 7.28
N GLU A 199 8.38 -8.79 7.48
CA GLU A 199 9.36 -9.63 8.16
C GLU A 199 9.14 -9.72 9.69
N ARG A 200 8.69 -8.62 10.29
CA ARG A 200 8.52 -8.45 11.74
C ARG A 200 7.27 -7.64 12.03
N PRO A 201 6.08 -8.23 11.90
CA PRO A 201 4.82 -7.56 12.15
C PRO A 201 4.74 -6.98 13.56
N LYS A 202 4.44 -5.68 13.67
CA LYS A 202 4.23 -4.98 14.94
C LYS A 202 2.84 -4.38 15.05
N HIS A 203 2.17 -4.18 13.93
CA HIS A 203 0.87 -3.54 13.81
C HIS A 203 -0.09 -4.48 13.08
N SER A 204 -1.36 -4.47 13.47
CA SER A 204 -2.39 -5.40 13.00
C SER A 204 -3.74 -4.72 12.90
N ARG A 205 -4.43 -4.88 11.77
CA ARG A 205 -5.80 -4.40 11.51
C ARG A 205 -6.01 -2.92 11.83
N GLU A 206 -5.06 -2.09 11.44
CA GLU A 206 -5.09 -0.66 11.70
C GLU A 206 -4.52 0.17 10.54
N LEU A 207 -4.84 1.47 10.57
CA LEU A 207 -4.19 2.50 9.77
C LEU A 207 -3.12 3.16 10.64
N VAL A 208 -1.89 3.21 10.15
CA VAL A 208 -0.78 3.86 10.85
C VAL A 208 -0.08 4.87 9.95
N ALA A 209 0.36 5.97 10.56
CA ALA A 209 1.22 6.94 9.89
C ALA A 209 2.65 6.40 9.78
N VAL A 210 3.29 6.63 8.64
CA VAL A 210 4.71 6.36 8.41
C VAL A 210 5.41 7.59 7.83
N GLY A 211 6.59 7.95 8.34
CA GLY A 211 7.30 9.13 7.88
C GLY A 211 8.71 9.26 8.46
#